data_cc1f951e41602ceef11b1f2ef72e7a9a
#
_entry.id   cc1f951e41602ceef11b1f2ef72e7a9a
#
_cell.length_a   1.000
_cell.length_b   1.000
_cell.length_c   1.000
_cell.angle_alpha   90.00
_cell.angle_beta   90.00
_cell.angle_gamma   90.00
#
_symmetry.space_group_name_H-M   'P 1'
#
loop_
_entity.id
_entity.type
_entity.pdbx_description
1 polymer ?
#
loop_
_entity_poly.entity_id
_entity_poly.type
_entity_poly.pdbx_seq_one_letter_code
_entity_poly.pdbx_strand_id
1 'polypeptide(L)' 'MRFNLEIDCDNAAFGETENECAREVERILRTLSPYWTTGGAGIRDTNGNTVGTFYFLND' A
#
# COMPACT_ATOMS: atom_id res chain seq x y z
N MET A 1 -12.83 -16.44 -1.19
CA MET A 1 -11.58 -15.70 -1.54
C MET A 1 -11.54 -14.37 -0.81
N ARG A 2 -10.39 -14.00 -0.28
CA ARG A 2 -10.19 -12.71 0.38
C ARG A 2 -9.01 -11.99 -0.21
N PHE A 3 -9.14 -10.68 -0.31
CA PHE A 3 -8.03 -9.81 -0.65
C PHE A 3 -7.60 -9.06 0.61
N ASN A 4 -6.30 -9.14 0.94
CA ASN A 4 -5.73 -8.46 2.09
C ASN A 4 -4.69 -7.45 1.63
N LEU A 5 -4.77 -6.26 2.19
CA LEU A 5 -3.82 -5.18 1.92
C LEU A 5 -3.47 -4.53 3.25
N GLU A 6 -2.17 -4.41 3.52
CA GLU A 6 -1.68 -3.75 4.71
C GLU A 6 -0.64 -2.71 4.33
N ILE A 7 -0.78 -1.51 4.89
CA ILE A 7 0.17 -0.43 4.71
C ILE A 7 0.49 0.16 6.08
N ASP A 8 1.78 0.17 6.41
CA ASP A 8 2.28 0.83 7.62
C ASP A 8 2.54 2.30 7.29
N CYS A 9 1.84 3.20 7.96
CA CYS A 9 1.87 4.63 7.67
C CYS A 9 2.73 5.42 8.66
N ASP A 10 3.68 4.79 9.29
CA ASP A 10 4.47 5.42 10.36
C ASP A 10 5.63 6.27 9.86
N ASN A 11 6.06 6.12 8.61
CA ASN A 11 7.23 6.89 8.16
C ASN A 11 6.83 8.27 7.61
N ALA A 12 7.85 9.10 7.36
CA ALA A 12 7.66 10.49 6.99
C ALA A 12 6.88 10.71 5.68
N ALA A 13 6.86 9.72 4.79
CA ALA A 13 6.12 9.84 3.53
C ALA A 13 4.62 10.00 3.75
N PHE A 14 4.10 9.54 4.88
CA PHE A 14 2.67 9.57 5.19
C PHE A 14 2.27 10.81 5.98
N GLY A 15 3.23 11.67 6.34
CA GLY A 15 2.93 12.89 7.10
C GLY A 15 2.53 12.59 8.54
N GLU A 16 1.85 13.56 9.16
CA GLU A 16 1.48 13.49 10.57
C GLU A 16 -0.03 13.52 10.82
N THR A 17 -0.84 13.70 9.77
CA THR A 17 -2.29 13.77 9.90
C THR A 17 -2.95 12.66 9.09
N GLU A 18 -4.19 12.33 9.45
CA GLU A 18 -4.96 11.35 8.70
C GLU A 18 -5.13 11.75 7.24
N ASN A 19 -5.30 13.05 6.96
CA ASN A 19 -5.46 13.53 5.60
C ASN A 19 -4.18 13.33 4.78
N GLU A 20 -3.03 13.61 5.37
CA GLU A 20 -1.75 13.39 4.70
C GLU A 20 -1.52 11.89 4.44
N CYS A 21 -1.81 11.06 5.44
CA CYS A 21 -1.72 9.62 5.30
C CYS A 21 -2.63 9.12 4.18
N ALA A 22 -3.88 9.58 4.15
CA ALA A 22 -4.85 9.18 3.13
C ALA A 22 -4.38 9.52 1.72
N ARG A 23 -3.74 10.67 1.54
CA ARG A 23 -3.20 11.07 0.23
C ARG A 23 -2.11 10.13 -0.26
N GLU A 24 -1.21 9.77 0.64
CA GLU A 24 -0.14 8.84 0.26
C GLU A 24 -0.69 7.44 -0.02
N VAL A 25 -1.64 6.98 0.79
CA VAL A 25 -2.32 5.70 0.57
C VAL A 25 -3.02 5.70 -0.79
N GLU A 26 -3.73 6.77 -1.12
CA GLU A 26 -4.39 6.89 -2.42
C GLU A 26 -3.39 6.81 -3.57
N ARG A 27 -2.27 7.51 -3.46
CA ARG A 27 -1.22 7.47 -4.48
C ARG A 27 -0.71 6.03 -4.66
N ILE A 28 -0.44 5.35 -3.56
CA ILE A 28 0.03 3.97 -3.58
C ILE A 28 -0.99 3.06 -4.28
N LEU A 29 -2.27 3.19 -3.92
CA LEU A 29 -3.31 2.36 -4.51
C LEU A 29 -3.42 2.56 -6.01
N ARG A 30 -3.23 3.79 -6.50
CA ARG A 30 -3.24 4.08 -7.93
C ARG A 30 -2.05 3.43 -8.64
N THR A 31 -0.88 3.43 -8.01
CA THR A 31 0.30 2.82 -8.61
C THR A 31 0.24 1.30 -8.60
N LEU A 32 -0.52 0.70 -7.70
CA LEU A 32 -0.68 -0.74 -7.63
C LEU A 32 -1.63 -1.29 -8.68
N SER A 33 -2.49 -0.46 -9.25
CA SER A 33 -3.55 -0.90 -10.15
C SER A 33 -3.08 -1.87 -11.24
N PRO A 34 -1.94 -1.63 -11.93
CA PRO A 34 -1.45 -2.57 -12.94
C PRO A 34 -0.93 -3.89 -12.38
N TYR A 35 -0.74 -3.98 -11.08
CA TYR A 35 -0.09 -5.14 -10.45
C TYR A 35 -1.03 -5.99 -9.60
N TRP A 36 -2.33 -5.69 -9.60
CA TRP A 36 -3.29 -6.43 -8.78
C TRP A 36 -3.27 -7.95 -9.03
N THR A 37 -2.98 -8.36 -10.25
CA THR A 37 -3.00 -9.77 -10.62
C THR A 37 -1.72 -10.52 -10.26
N THR A 38 -0.67 -9.83 -9.88
CA THR A 38 0.61 -10.49 -9.54
C THR A 38 0.67 -10.98 -8.10
N GLY A 39 -0.19 -10.47 -7.23
CA GLY A 39 -0.28 -10.89 -5.83
C GLY A 39 1.03 -10.86 -5.06
N GLY A 40 0.99 -10.53 -3.78
CA GLY A 40 2.16 -10.63 -2.91
C GLY A 40 3.30 -9.64 -3.19
N ALA A 41 3.09 -8.66 -4.04
CA ALA A 41 4.10 -7.66 -4.32
C ALA A 41 4.27 -6.72 -3.12
N GLY A 42 5.51 -6.31 -2.87
CA GLY A 42 5.78 -5.31 -1.85
C GLY A 42 5.25 -3.94 -2.25
N ILE A 43 4.67 -3.25 -1.30
CA ILE A 43 4.15 -1.90 -1.49
C ILE A 43 5.21 -0.89 -1.05
N ARG A 44 5.50 0.08 -1.92
CA ARG A 44 6.52 1.08 -1.63
C ARG A 44 5.91 2.47 -1.52
N ASP A 45 6.45 3.26 -0.58
CA ASP A 45 6.06 4.66 -0.45
C ASP A 45 6.77 5.52 -1.51
N THR A 46 6.52 6.84 -1.46
CA THR A 46 7.11 7.79 -2.41
C THR A 46 8.64 7.85 -2.32
N ASN A 47 9.21 7.45 -1.18
CA ASN A 47 10.65 7.44 -0.95
C ASN A 47 11.30 6.10 -1.28
N GLY A 48 10.54 5.13 -1.77
CA GLY A 48 11.04 3.82 -2.14
C GLY A 48 11.16 2.83 -0.99
N ASN A 49 10.64 3.16 0.20
CA ASN A 49 10.64 2.23 1.33
C ASN A 49 9.49 1.24 1.21
N THR A 50 9.75 -0.02 1.53
CA THR A 50 8.71 -1.03 1.58
C THR A 50 7.86 -0.80 2.83
N VAL A 51 6.57 -0.53 2.64
CA VAL A 51 5.66 -0.17 3.73
C VAL A 51 4.49 -1.13 3.89
N GLY A 52 4.38 -2.13 3.03
CA GLY A 52 3.29 -3.08 3.17
C GLY A 52 3.31 -4.16 2.11
N THR A 53 2.25 -4.95 2.12
CA THR A 53 2.08 -6.06 1.18
C THR A 53 0.60 -6.23 0.86
N PHE A 54 0.30 -6.89 -0.25
CA PHE A 54 -1.05 -7.34 -0.53
C PHE A 54 -1.02 -8.78 -1.02
N TYR A 55 -2.12 -9.50 -0.79
CA TYR A 55 -2.21 -10.89 -1.22
C TYR A 55 -3.66 -11.37 -1.22
N PHE A 56 -3.90 -12.42 -1.98
CA PHE A 56 -5.19 -13.10 -2.01
C PHE A 56 -5.11 -14.40 -1.21
N LEU A 57 -6.16 -14.67 -0.44
CA LEU A 57 -6.33 -15.92 0.29
C LEU A 57 -7.47 -16.72 -0.32
N ASN A 58 -7.22 -18.00 -0.58
CA ASN A 58 -8.26 -18.94 -0.97
C ASN A 58 -8.72 -19.69 0.29
N ASP A 59 -9.95 -19.44 0.68
CA ASP A 59 -10.53 -20.09 1.86
C ASP A 59 -10.87 -21.56 1.58
#